data_cbe8274d78f202fb0c2a7f711ed41079
#
_entry.id   cbe8274d78f202fb0c2a7f711ed41079
#
_cell.length_a   1.000
_cell.length_b   1.000
_cell.length_c   1.000
_cell.angle_alpha   90.00
_cell.angle_beta   90.00
_cell.angle_gamma   90.00
#
_symmetry.space_group_name_H-M   'P 1'
#
loop_
_entity.id
_entity.type
_entity.pdbx_description
1 polymer ?
#
loop_
_entity_poly.entity_id
_entity_poly.type
_entity_poly.pdbx_seq_one_letter_code
_entity_poly.pdbx_strand_id
1 'polypeptide(L)'
;MAAIAAASPEVEQATLWARRRELAACVRMRHENPDYLPGVRLPPGLHVTSSLEEALDRASLLVMAVPSHGFRSVLGEAAGFVVSGTPVLSLAKGLEQVSHARMTEVVGEVLPASPAGVLTGPNLAREVVSGEPAATVVAMTDPALASEVQQVLSTPTFRVYTNDDVVGSEMAGATKNVIAIAAGICEGLGFGESTRAALITRGLAELGRLVVAMGGDRLTFAGLAGVGDLVATCASPLSRNRTIGVRLGAGHSIAEALEGMTMVAEGVKTARPLLELAASHGVEMPIAAQVAAVIDGTQSPDRAVTELMGRSVKSESEGLGATSR
;
A
#
# COMPACT_ATOMS: atom_id res chain seq x y z
N MET A 1 -3.24 -3.37 12.51
CA MET A 1 -4.72 -3.50 12.47
C MET A 1 -5.24 -4.48 13.51
N ALA A 2 -4.77 -5.73 13.57
CA ALA A 2 -5.27 -6.68 14.59
C ALA A 2 -5.18 -6.15 16.04
N ALA A 3 -4.10 -5.43 16.39
CA ALA A 3 -3.96 -4.80 17.70
C ALA A 3 -4.97 -3.64 17.92
N ILE A 4 -5.30 -2.90 16.87
CA ILE A 4 -6.34 -1.85 16.92
C ILE A 4 -7.71 -2.49 17.11
N ALA A 5 -8.04 -3.50 16.31
CA ALA A 5 -9.31 -4.22 16.45
C ALA A 5 -9.45 -4.84 17.84
N ALA A 6 -8.40 -5.47 18.38
CA ALA A 6 -8.41 -6.05 19.73
C ALA A 6 -8.58 -5.02 20.87
N ALA A 7 -8.35 -3.75 20.60
CA ALA A 7 -8.57 -2.65 21.56
C ALA A 7 -9.93 -1.95 21.36
N SER A 8 -10.68 -2.28 20.32
CA SER A 8 -11.98 -1.70 20.03
C SER A 8 -13.08 -2.35 20.91
N PRO A 9 -13.94 -1.55 21.55
CA PRO A 9 -15.07 -2.09 22.32
C PRO A 9 -16.16 -2.74 21.43
N GLU A 10 -16.14 -2.44 20.14
CA GLU A 10 -17.07 -3.00 19.15
C GLU A 10 -16.68 -4.40 18.67
N VAL A 11 -15.49 -4.88 19.08
CA VAL A 11 -14.92 -6.16 18.62
C VAL A 11 -14.95 -7.17 19.75
N GLU A 12 -15.78 -8.21 19.61
CA GLU A 12 -15.83 -9.32 20.59
C GLU A 12 -14.50 -10.08 20.62
N GLN A 13 -13.96 -10.40 19.45
CA GLN A 13 -12.69 -11.11 19.32
C GLN A 13 -11.92 -10.64 18.07
N ALA A 14 -10.65 -10.31 18.25
CA ALA A 14 -9.73 -10.08 17.13
C ALA A 14 -8.74 -11.25 17.05
N THR A 15 -8.64 -11.85 15.86
CA THR A 15 -7.71 -12.97 15.62
C THR A 15 -6.66 -12.56 14.59
N LEU A 16 -5.39 -12.79 14.93
CA LEU A 16 -4.25 -12.62 14.03
C LEU A 16 -3.81 -13.99 13.51
N TRP A 17 -3.95 -14.19 12.21
CA TRP A 17 -3.36 -15.34 11.53
C TRP A 17 -1.91 -15.06 11.13
N ALA A 18 -1.01 -16.01 11.39
CA ALA A 18 0.36 -15.98 10.91
C ALA A 18 0.72 -17.32 10.23
N ARG A 19 1.17 -17.24 8.95
CA ARG A 19 1.50 -18.44 8.15
C ARG A 19 2.49 -19.39 8.83
N ARG A 20 3.49 -18.84 9.52
CA ARG A 20 4.52 -19.62 10.23
C ARG A 20 4.03 -19.99 11.62
N ARG A 21 3.93 -21.29 11.90
CA ARG A 21 3.49 -21.82 13.20
C ARG A 21 4.35 -21.34 14.35
N GLU A 22 5.67 -21.29 14.13
CA GLU A 22 6.65 -20.84 15.15
C GLU A 22 6.43 -19.36 15.49
N LEU A 23 6.15 -18.53 14.48
CA LEU A 23 5.84 -17.12 14.71
C LEU A 23 4.52 -16.94 15.44
N ALA A 24 3.47 -17.68 15.05
CA ALA A 24 2.18 -17.63 15.74
C ALA A 24 2.33 -18.03 17.22
N ALA A 25 3.07 -19.11 17.51
CA ALA A 25 3.36 -19.56 18.87
C ALA A 25 4.18 -18.51 19.65
N CYS A 26 5.20 -17.91 19.03
CA CYS A 26 6.01 -16.86 19.63
C CYS A 26 5.18 -15.63 19.99
N VAL A 27 4.35 -15.14 19.04
CA VAL A 27 3.49 -13.98 19.27
C VAL A 27 2.47 -14.23 20.38
N ARG A 28 1.86 -15.42 20.40
CA ARG A 28 0.90 -15.82 21.44
C ARG A 28 1.53 -15.83 22.84
N MET A 29 2.77 -16.35 22.95
CA MET A 29 3.46 -16.45 24.25
C MET A 29 4.04 -15.12 24.75
N ARG A 30 4.59 -14.32 23.82
CA ARG A 30 5.34 -13.10 24.16
C ARG A 30 4.53 -11.83 24.05
N HIS A 31 3.36 -11.88 23.40
CA HIS A 31 2.60 -10.70 22.98
C HIS A 31 3.48 -9.69 22.24
N GLU A 32 4.36 -10.19 21.37
CA GLU A 32 5.26 -9.42 20.54
C GLU A 32 5.49 -10.15 19.21
N ASN A 33 5.56 -9.40 18.10
CA ASN A 33 5.96 -9.95 16.82
C ASN A 33 7.43 -9.54 16.54
N PRO A 34 8.41 -10.38 16.90
CA PRO A 34 9.82 -10.02 16.84
C PRO A 34 10.33 -9.81 15.40
N ASP A 35 9.69 -10.44 14.41
CA ASP A 35 10.15 -10.40 13.03
C ASP A 35 9.67 -9.15 12.28
N TYR A 36 8.44 -8.71 12.57
CA TYR A 36 7.81 -7.64 11.79
C TYR A 36 7.55 -6.37 12.60
N LEU A 37 7.51 -6.47 13.93
CA LEU A 37 7.23 -5.35 14.82
C LEU A 37 8.00 -5.50 16.14
N PRO A 38 9.34 -5.58 16.10
CA PRO A 38 10.14 -5.82 17.29
C PRO A 38 10.02 -4.69 18.31
N GLY A 39 9.96 -5.03 19.59
CA GLY A 39 9.88 -4.09 20.71
C GLY A 39 8.48 -3.52 20.96
N VAL A 40 7.47 -3.96 20.21
CA VAL A 40 6.09 -3.50 20.40
C VAL A 40 5.25 -4.59 21.06
N ARG A 41 4.66 -4.26 22.21
CA ARG A 41 3.78 -5.16 22.94
C ARG A 41 2.36 -5.14 22.33
N LEU A 42 1.86 -6.33 22.00
CA LEU A 42 0.51 -6.52 21.46
C LEU A 42 -0.50 -6.69 22.61
N PRO A 43 -1.78 -6.31 22.39
CA PRO A 43 -2.83 -6.49 23.39
C PRO A 43 -2.95 -7.94 23.85
N PRO A 44 -3.13 -8.20 25.17
CA PRO A 44 -3.27 -9.55 25.69
C PRO A 44 -4.52 -10.27 25.20
N GLY A 45 -5.57 -9.53 24.83
CA GLY A 45 -6.82 -10.06 24.26
C GLY A 45 -6.73 -10.44 22.78
N LEU A 46 -5.59 -10.19 22.11
CA LEU A 46 -5.41 -10.58 20.72
C LEU A 46 -5.22 -12.10 20.62
N HIS A 47 -6.16 -12.79 19.97
CA HIS A 47 -6.00 -14.21 19.65
C HIS A 47 -5.01 -14.39 18.48
N VAL A 48 -4.14 -15.42 18.55
CA VAL A 48 -3.11 -15.63 17.53
C VAL A 48 -3.05 -17.09 17.14
N THR A 49 -3.20 -17.37 15.83
CA THR A 49 -3.20 -18.74 15.31
C THR A 49 -2.45 -18.86 13.99
N SER A 50 -2.09 -20.08 13.62
CA SER A 50 -1.60 -20.43 12.28
C SER A 50 -2.62 -21.22 11.45
N SER A 51 -3.82 -21.48 11.97
CA SER A 51 -4.93 -22.11 11.26
C SER A 51 -5.81 -21.04 10.61
N LEU A 52 -6.05 -21.14 9.31
CA LEU A 52 -7.02 -20.29 8.62
C LEU A 52 -8.46 -20.58 9.07
N GLU A 53 -8.79 -21.85 9.28
CA GLU A 53 -10.09 -22.27 9.81
C GLU A 53 -10.40 -21.60 11.14
N GLU A 54 -9.48 -21.69 12.11
CA GLU A 54 -9.61 -21.07 13.42
C GLU A 54 -9.67 -19.52 13.33
N ALA A 55 -8.89 -18.93 12.41
CA ALA A 55 -8.85 -17.48 12.26
C ALA A 55 -10.14 -16.91 11.66
N LEU A 56 -10.86 -17.71 10.87
CA LEU A 56 -12.05 -17.31 10.12
C LEU A 56 -13.36 -17.82 10.76
N ASP A 57 -13.26 -18.59 11.85
CA ASP A 57 -14.45 -19.05 12.57
C ASP A 57 -15.28 -17.85 13.04
N ARG A 58 -16.50 -17.74 12.50
CA ARG A 58 -17.45 -16.65 12.78
C ARG A 58 -16.91 -15.23 12.51
N ALA A 59 -15.91 -15.09 11.64
CA ALA A 59 -15.38 -13.77 11.31
C ALA A 59 -16.41 -12.91 10.58
N SER A 60 -16.71 -11.72 11.11
CA SER A 60 -17.61 -10.73 10.51
C SER A 60 -16.87 -9.74 9.60
N LEU A 61 -15.55 -9.67 9.69
CA LEU A 61 -14.66 -8.87 8.83
C LEU A 61 -13.35 -9.60 8.63
N LEU A 62 -12.94 -9.79 7.37
CA LEU A 62 -11.63 -10.31 7.01
C LEU A 62 -10.70 -9.17 6.61
N VAL A 63 -9.62 -8.96 7.36
CA VAL A 63 -8.58 -7.96 7.06
C VAL A 63 -7.37 -8.64 6.45
N MET A 64 -7.15 -8.44 5.16
CA MET A 64 -6.06 -9.02 4.39
C MET A 64 -4.82 -8.11 4.43
N ALA A 65 -3.87 -8.44 5.31
CA ALA A 65 -2.59 -7.73 5.47
C ALA A 65 -1.42 -8.50 4.80
N VAL A 66 -1.72 -9.27 3.76
CA VAL A 66 -0.75 -10.06 3.00
C VAL A 66 -0.20 -9.20 1.85
N PRO A 67 1.10 -9.26 1.54
CA PRO A 67 1.65 -8.58 0.38
C PRO A 67 0.96 -8.99 -0.94
N SER A 68 0.85 -8.05 -1.89
CA SER A 68 0.08 -8.22 -3.13
C SER A 68 0.43 -9.49 -3.91
N HIS A 69 1.71 -9.87 -3.96
CA HIS A 69 2.17 -11.07 -4.67
C HIS A 69 1.73 -12.41 -4.06
N GLY A 70 1.30 -12.42 -2.81
CA GLY A 70 0.79 -13.61 -2.11
C GLY A 70 -0.71 -13.54 -1.81
N PHE A 71 -1.35 -12.44 -2.18
CA PHE A 71 -2.72 -12.13 -1.78
C PHE A 71 -3.72 -13.16 -2.30
N ARG A 72 -3.72 -13.44 -3.61
CA ARG A 72 -4.61 -14.43 -4.24
C ARG A 72 -4.44 -15.83 -3.66
N SER A 73 -3.19 -16.29 -3.49
CA SER A 73 -2.92 -17.62 -2.92
C SER A 73 -3.49 -17.77 -1.52
N VAL A 74 -3.22 -16.80 -0.64
CA VAL A 74 -3.71 -16.85 0.74
C VAL A 74 -5.23 -16.72 0.80
N LEU A 75 -5.81 -15.83 -0.02
CA LEU A 75 -7.26 -15.68 -0.09
C LEU A 75 -7.94 -16.94 -0.62
N GLY A 76 -7.34 -17.61 -1.62
CA GLY A 76 -7.82 -18.89 -2.15
C GLY A 76 -7.76 -20.02 -1.12
N GLU A 77 -6.67 -20.08 -0.33
CA GLU A 77 -6.55 -21.02 0.80
C GLU A 77 -7.62 -20.74 1.88
N ALA A 78 -7.96 -19.48 2.10
CA ALA A 78 -8.96 -19.04 3.07
C ALA A 78 -10.40 -19.23 2.61
N ALA A 79 -10.66 -19.28 1.30
CA ALA A 79 -11.99 -19.18 0.70
C ALA A 79 -13.00 -20.23 1.22
N GLY A 80 -12.52 -21.45 1.50
CA GLY A 80 -13.36 -22.51 2.04
C GLY A 80 -13.86 -22.30 3.47
N PHE A 81 -13.29 -21.34 4.19
CA PHE A 81 -13.62 -21.02 5.59
C PHE A 81 -14.34 -19.68 5.74
N VAL A 82 -14.36 -18.85 4.68
CA VAL A 82 -15.02 -17.54 4.70
C VAL A 82 -16.53 -17.71 4.55
N VAL A 83 -17.28 -17.17 5.49
CA VAL A 83 -18.75 -17.15 5.40
C VAL A 83 -19.17 -16.23 4.23
N SER A 84 -20.11 -16.69 3.41
CA SER A 84 -20.60 -15.92 2.27
C SER A 84 -21.13 -14.54 2.71
N GLY A 85 -20.69 -13.49 2.03
CA GLY A 85 -21.03 -12.11 2.37
C GLY A 85 -20.11 -11.43 3.39
N THR A 86 -19.14 -12.15 3.99
CA THR A 86 -18.17 -11.51 4.90
C THR A 86 -17.35 -10.46 4.13
N PRO A 87 -17.34 -9.19 4.58
CA PRO A 87 -16.54 -8.14 3.96
C PRO A 87 -15.05 -8.44 4.03
N VAL A 88 -14.31 -8.09 2.97
CA VAL A 88 -12.86 -8.22 2.90
C VAL A 88 -12.21 -6.85 2.74
N LEU A 89 -11.37 -6.48 3.70
CA LEU A 89 -10.63 -5.21 3.69
C LEU A 89 -9.15 -5.48 3.34
N SER A 90 -8.70 -5.02 2.19
CA SER A 90 -7.29 -5.12 1.78
C SER A 90 -6.45 -4.02 2.41
N LEU A 91 -5.29 -4.39 2.94
CA LEU A 91 -4.23 -3.47 3.39
C LEU A 91 -3.01 -3.49 2.46
N ALA A 92 -3.05 -4.32 1.42
CA ALA A 92 -1.94 -4.41 0.47
C ALA A 92 -1.86 -3.13 -0.38
N LYS A 93 -0.64 -2.71 -0.65
CA LYS A 93 -0.33 -1.50 -1.43
C LYS A 93 0.48 -1.87 -2.67
N GLY A 94 -0.12 -2.67 -3.56
CA GLY A 94 0.48 -3.18 -4.78
C GLY A 94 -0.55 -3.81 -5.71
N LEU A 95 -0.10 -4.26 -6.87
CA LEU A 95 -0.89 -4.96 -7.88
C LEU A 95 -0.49 -6.43 -7.96
N GLU A 96 -1.38 -7.27 -8.46
CA GLU A 96 -1.03 -8.64 -8.82
C GLU A 96 -0.07 -8.64 -10.01
N GLN A 97 0.98 -9.46 -9.95
CA GLN A 97 2.08 -9.37 -10.92
C GLN A 97 1.71 -9.83 -12.34
N VAL A 98 0.80 -10.79 -12.48
CA VAL A 98 0.47 -11.40 -13.78
C VAL A 98 -0.77 -10.78 -14.40
N SER A 99 -1.82 -10.61 -13.63
CA SER A 99 -3.10 -10.05 -14.12
C SER A 99 -3.13 -8.52 -14.08
N HIS A 100 -2.21 -7.90 -13.32
CA HIS A 100 -2.21 -6.47 -12.96
C HIS A 100 -3.46 -6.05 -12.18
N ALA A 101 -4.23 -7.00 -11.69
CA ALA A 101 -5.45 -6.76 -10.95
C ALA A 101 -5.18 -6.04 -9.62
N ARG A 102 -6.08 -5.17 -9.25
CA ARG A 102 -6.16 -4.58 -7.92
C ARG A 102 -6.61 -5.66 -6.92
N MET A 103 -6.25 -5.52 -5.67
CA MET A 103 -6.59 -6.54 -4.66
C MET A 103 -8.10 -6.69 -4.46
N THR A 104 -8.87 -5.61 -4.62
CA THR A 104 -10.33 -5.68 -4.57
C THR A 104 -10.94 -6.45 -5.75
N GLU A 105 -10.32 -6.40 -6.91
CA GLU A 105 -10.69 -7.25 -8.07
C GLU A 105 -10.37 -8.71 -7.79
N VAL A 106 -9.19 -8.98 -7.21
CA VAL A 106 -8.82 -10.34 -6.78
C VAL A 106 -9.82 -10.90 -5.76
N VAL A 107 -10.31 -10.07 -4.83
CA VAL A 107 -11.38 -10.47 -3.90
C VAL A 107 -12.65 -10.82 -4.67
N GLY A 108 -13.08 -9.99 -5.61
CA GLY A 108 -14.28 -10.24 -6.43
C GLY A 108 -14.21 -11.53 -7.24
N GLU A 109 -13.01 -11.91 -7.71
CA GLU A 109 -12.79 -13.18 -8.43
C GLU A 109 -12.78 -14.42 -7.52
N VAL A 110 -12.17 -14.31 -6.34
CA VAL A 110 -12.00 -15.46 -5.41
C VAL A 110 -13.22 -15.62 -4.48
N LEU A 111 -13.81 -14.52 -4.05
CA LEU A 111 -14.94 -14.46 -3.12
C LEU A 111 -16.05 -13.54 -3.68
N PRO A 112 -16.73 -13.92 -4.76
CA PRO A 112 -17.65 -13.03 -5.48
C PRO A 112 -18.86 -12.54 -4.68
N ALA A 113 -19.18 -13.20 -3.57
CA ALA A 113 -20.26 -12.77 -2.67
C ALA A 113 -19.79 -11.81 -1.55
N SER A 114 -18.48 -11.58 -1.43
CA SER A 114 -17.90 -10.77 -0.35
C SER A 114 -17.68 -9.33 -0.82
N PRO A 115 -18.28 -8.34 -0.13
CA PRO A 115 -17.94 -6.93 -0.38
C PRO A 115 -16.44 -6.68 -0.17
N ALA A 116 -15.80 -6.02 -1.12
CA ALA A 116 -14.38 -5.71 -1.06
C ALA A 116 -14.13 -4.22 -0.80
N GLY A 117 -13.15 -3.93 0.03
CA GLY A 117 -12.68 -2.58 0.29
C GLY A 117 -11.19 -2.52 0.54
N VAL A 118 -10.68 -1.32 0.74
CA VAL A 118 -9.27 -1.06 1.01
C VAL A 118 -9.10 -0.11 2.19
N LEU A 119 -8.07 -0.36 3.02
CA LEU A 119 -7.61 0.60 4.01
C LEU A 119 -6.23 1.11 3.58
N THR A 120 -6.14 2.41 3.37
CA THR A 120 -4.92 3.07 2.88
C THR A 120 -4.76 4.46 3.50
N GLY A 121 -3.55 5.02 3.44
CA GLY A 121 -3.22 6.32 4.02
C GLY A 121 -1.87 6.33 4.71
N PRO A 122 -1.45 7.44 5.31
CA PRO A 122 -0.18 7.60 6.02
C PRO A 122 -0.21 6.85 7.37
N ASN A 123 -0.08 5.53 7.34
CA ASN A 123 -0.23 4.66 8.50
C ASN A 123 1.00 3.74 8.65
N LEU A 124 2.11 4.30 9.06
CA LEU A 124 3.31 3.54 9.38
C LEU A 124 3.03 2.68 10.63
N ALA A 125 3.15 1.35 10.46
CA ALA A 125 2.67 0.39 11.46
C ALA A 125 3.27 0.62 12.86
N ARG A 126 4.55 0.98 12.94
CA ARG A 126 5.24 1.24 14.22
C ARG A 126 4.67 2.47 14.93
N GLU A 127 4.45 3.56 14.22
CA GLU A 127 3.88 4.81 14.75
C GLU A 127 2.45 4.58 15.26
N VAL A 128 1.62 3.94 14.43
CA VAL A 128 0.23 3.64 14.78
C VAL A 128 0.13 2.76 16.03
N VAL A 129 0.94 1.70 16.14
CA VAL A 129 0.88 0.79 17.30
C VAL A 129 1.50 1.42 18.55
N SER A 130 2.42 2.38 18.39
CA SER A 130 2.97 3.16 19.51
C SER A 130 1.99 4.21 20.04
N GLY A 131 0.81 4.37 19.40
CA GLY A 131 -0.21 5.30 19.82
C GLY A 131 0.02 6.74 19.33
N GLU A 132 0.90 6.93 18.35
CA GLU A 132 1.06 8.24 17.72
C GLU A 132 -0.21 8.59 16.92
N PRO A 133 -0.64 9.88 16.93
CA PRO A 133 -1.81 10.28 16.16
C PRO A 133 -1.63 10.02 14.67
N ALA A 134 -2.53 9.22 14.10
CA ALA A 134 -2.52 8.88 12.69
C ALA A 134 -3.93 8.91 12.10
N ALA A 135 -4.01 9.11 10.79
CA ALA A 135 -5.26 9.10 10.05
C ALA A 135 -5.16 8.19 8.81
N THR A 136 -6.25 7.52 8.50
CA THR A 136 -6.35 6.58 7.37
C THR A 136 -7.70 6.70 6.67
N VAL A 137 -7.84 6.04 5.53
CA VAL A 137 -9.10 5.94 4.78
C VAL A 137 -9.49 4.48 4.65
N VAL A 138 -10.75 4.18 4.92
CA VAL A 138 -11.44 2.98 4.48
C VAL A 138 -12.26 3.34 3.26
N ALA A 139 -11.98 2.72 2.13
CA ALA A 139 -12.74 2.90 0.90
C ALA A 139 -13.53 1.64 0.57
N MET A 140 -14.85 1.78 0.49
CA MET A 140 -15.81 0.73 0.13
C MET A 140 -16.95 1.33 -0.68
N THR A 141 -17.47 0.57 -1.63
CA THR A 141 -18.60 1.01 -2.48
C THR A 141 -19.92 1.14 -1.72
N ASP A 142 -20.08 0.40 -0.61
CA ASP A 142 -21.22 0.51 0.30
C ASP A 142 -20.86 1.47 1.45
N PRO A 143 -21.50 2.66 1.54
CA PRO A 143 -21.21 3.64 2.60
C PRO A 143 -21.59 3.17 4.00
N ALA A 144 -22.61 2.33 4.13
CA ALA A 144 -23.02 1.80 5.43
C ALA A 144 -21.94 0.85 5.98
N LEU A 145 -21.47 -0.07 5.14
CA LEU A 145 -20.38 -0.97 5.48
C LEU A 145 -19.07 -0.23 5.75
N ALA A 146 -18.75 0.80 4.96
CA ALA A 146 -17.61 1.66 5.21
C ALA A 146 -17.67 2.31 6.59
N SER A 147 -18.86 2.77 6.99
CA SER A 147 -19.10 3.38 8.32
C SER A 147 -18.97 2.37 9.46
N GLU A 148 -19.46 1.15 9.29
CA GLU A 148 -19.27 0.08 10.29
C GLU A 148 -17.78 -0.25 10.48
N VAL A 149 -17.03 -0.43 9.40
CA VAL A 149 -15.59 -0.67 9.45
C VAL A 149 -14.83 0.52 10.05
N GLN A 150 -15.27 1.76 9.75
CA GLN A 150 -14.73 2.97 10.36
C GLN A 150 -14.90 2.95 11.89
N GLN A 151 -16.07 2.60 12.40
CA GLN A 151 -16.35 2.53 13.84
C GLN A 151 -15.48 1.48 14.54
N VAL A 152 -15.38 0.29 13.95
CA VAL A 152 -14.57 -0.82 14.46
C VAL A 152 -13.10 -0.46 14.58
N LEU A 153 -12.55 0.29 13.60
CA LEU A 153 -11.12 0.57 13.51
C LEU A 153 -10.70 1.94 14.04
N SER A 154 -11.65 2.83 14.38
CA SER A 154 -11.32 4.13 14.95
C SER A 154 -10.93 4.03 16.42
N THR A 155 -9.87 4.75 16.80
CA THR A 155 -9.44 4.92 18.20
C THR A 155 -9.14 6.38 18.47
N PRO A 156 -8.91 6.81 19.73
CA PRO A 156 -8.52 8.18 20.03
C PRO A 156 -7.24 8.67 19.30
N THR A 157 -6.37 7.74 18.93
CA THR A 157 -5.10 8.05 18.24
C THR A 157 -5.07 7.59 16.78
N PHE A 158 -6.05 6.81 16.33
CA PHE A 158 -6.14 6.33 14.94
C PHE A 158 -7.48 6.70 14.32
N ARG A 159 -7.49 7.79 13.55
CA ARG A 159 -8.69 8.34 12.94
C ARG A 159 -8.95 7.73 11.57
N VAL A 160 -10.09 7.09 11.41
CA VAL A 160 -10.50 6.48 10.14
C VAL A 160 -11.51 7.39 9.45
N TYR A 161 -11.26 7.71 8.17
CA TYR A 161 -12.21 8.39 7.28
C TYR A 161 -12.77 7.38 6.29
N THR A 162 -13.96 7.63 5.77
CA THR A 162 -14.58 6.82 4.72
C THR A 162 -14.42 7.47 3.35
N ASN A 163 -14.42 6.66 2.30
CA ASN A 163 -14.44 7.08 0.90
C ASN A 163 -15.20 6.02 0.10
N ASP A 164 -15.91 6.41 -0.96
CA ASP A 164 -16.60 5.51 -1.89
C ASP A 164 -15.77 5.19 -3.14
N ASP A 165 -14.73 5.98 -3.41
CA ASP A 165 -13.79 5.73 -4.50
C ASP A 165 -12.75 4.66 -4.12
N VAL A 166 -13.14 3.41 -4.28
CA VAL A 166 -12.25 2.24 -4.04
C VAL A 166 -11.10 2.23 -5.03
N VAL A 167 -11.37 2.53 -6.32
CA VAL A 167 -10.35 2.53 -7.39
C VAL A 167 -9.25 3.55 -7.10
N GLY A 168 -9.63 4.79 -6.85
CA GLY A 168 -8.68 5.86 -6.55
C GLY A 168 -7.88 5.60 -5.28
N SER A 169 -8.54 5.15 -4.22
CA SER A 169 -7.89 4.86 -2.94
C SER A 169 -6.87 3.71 -3.04
N GLU A 170 -7.22 2.64 -3.74
CA GLU A 170 -6.36 1.47 -3.91
C GLU A 170 -5.16 1.77 -4.81
N MET A 171 -5.41 2.41 -5.95
CA MET A 171 -4.35 2.79 -6.89
C MET A 171 -3.39 3.81 -6.30
N ALA A 172 -3.88 4.78 -5.52
CA ALA A 172 -3.01 5.71 -4.79
C ALA A 172 -2.04 4.96 -3.87
N GLY A 173 -2.53 4.02 -3.08
CA GLY A 173 -1.71 3.20 -2.19
C GLY A 173 -0.71 2.30 -2.92
N ALA A 174 -1.11 1.68 -4.03
CA ALA A 174 -0.26 0.78 -4.81
C ALA A 174 0.88 1.53 -5.52
N THR A 175 0.59 2.67 -6.11
CA THR A 175 1.51 3.38 -7.02
C THR A 175 2.50 4.29 -6.31
N LYS A 176 2.15 4.87 -5.14
CA LYS A 176 3.05 5.74 -4.36
C LYS A 176 4.41 5.10 -4.04
N ASN A 177 4.43 3.78 -3.90
CA ASN A 177 5.64 3.04 -3.55
C ASN A 177 6.74 3.15 -4.62
N VAL A 178 6.34 3.26 -5.90
CA VAL A 178 7.26 3.48 -7.02
C VAL A 178 7.85 4.90 -6.96
N ILE A 179 7.03 5.90 -6.65
CA ILE A 179 7.51 7.27 -6.49
C ILE A 179 8.40 7.42 -5.24
N ALA A 180 8.15 6.65 -4.20
CA ALA A 180 9.03 6.63 -3.03
C ALA A 180 10.43 6.07 -3.35
N ILE A 181 10.54 5.08 -4.25
CA ILE A 181 11.84 4.62 -4.77
C ILE A 181 12.52 5.77 -5.53
N ALA A 182 11.80 6.47 -6.42
CA ALA A 182 12.34 7.62 -7.15
C ALA A 182 12.85 8.72 -6.22
N ALA A 183 12.08 9.07 -5.17
CA ALA A 183 12.49 10.04 -4.17
C ALA A 183 13.76 9.61 -3.42
N GLY A 184 13.86 8.31 -3.10
CA GLY A 184 15.09 7.73 -2.52
C GLY A 184 16.28 7.78 -3.48
N ILE A 185 16.08 7.51 -4.77
CA ILE A 185 17.16 7.63 -5.79
C ILE A 185 17.70 9.06 -5.82
N CYS A 186 16.83 10.07 -5.84
CA CYS A 186 17.27 11.46 -5.79
C CYS A 186 18.13 11.77 -4.56
N GLU A 187 17.74 11.25 -3.40
CA GLU A 187 18.51 11.40 -2.16
C GLU A 187 19.87 10.68 -2.23
N GLY A 188 19.89 9.44 -2.74
CA GLY A 188 21.12 8.66 -2.90
C GLY A 188 22.11 9.31 -3.87
N LEU A 189 21.61 10.05 -4.87
CA LEU A 189 22.40 10.89 -5.79
C LEU A 189 22.87 12.22 -5.15
N GLY A 190 22.44 12.53 -3.93
CA GLY A 190 22.81 13.76 -3.23
C GLY A 190 22.01 14.99 -3.64
N PHE A 191 20.86 14.84 -4.30
CA PHE A 191 19.99 15.98 -4.65
C PHE A 191 19.24 16.53 -3.43
N GLY A 192 19.02 17.84 -3.45
CA GLY A 192 18.36 18.59 -2.38
C GLY A 192 16.82 18.50 -2.42
N GLU A 193 16.20 19.18 -1.44
CA GLU A 193 14.76 19.17 -1.19
C GLU A 193 13.93 19.66 -2.39
N SER A 194 14.43 20.68 -3.13
CA SER A 194 13.69 21.19 -4.31
C SER A 194 13.52 20.14 -5.40
N THR A 195 14.55 19.34 -5.66
CA THR A 195 14.49 18.23 -6.64
C THR A 195 13.51 17.16 -6.16
N ARG A 196 13.57 16.79 -4.88
CA ARG A 196 12.65 15.80 -4.31
C ARG A 196 11.20 16.28 -4.36
N ALA A 197 10.93 17.55 -3.99
CA ALA A 197 9.61 18.13 -4.03
C ALA A 197 9.06 18.15 -5.46
N ALA A 198 9.86 18.59 -6.45
CA ALA A 198 9.48 18.56 -7.86
C ALA A 198 9.15 17.14 -8.35
N LEU A 199 10.01 16.16 -8.02
CA LEU A 199 9.79 14.76 -8.37
C LEU A 199 8.49 14.22 -7.78
N ILE A 200 8.23 14.44 -6.46
CA ILE A 200 7.02 13.97 -5.78
C ILE A 200 5.79 14.59 -6.43
N THR A 201 5.81 15.90 -6.71
CA THR A 201 4.70 16.61 -7.38
C THR A 201 4.44 16.06 -8.77
N ARG A 202 5.48 15.83 -9.57
CA ARG A 202 5.34 15.27 -10.91
C ARG A 202 4.91 13.80 -10.86
N GLY A 203 5.42 13.02 -9.92
CA GLY A 203 4.97 11.66 -9.66
C GLY A 203 3.49 11.61 -9.29
N LEU A 204 3.04 12.50 -8.41
CA LEU A 204 1.61 12.64 -8.07
C LEU A 204 0.76 12.92 -9.32
N ALA A 205 1.24 13.77 -10.22
CA ALA A 205 0.54 14.06 -11.49
C ALA A 205 0.46 12.83 -12.41
N GLU A 206 1.51 12.01 -12.49
CA GLU A 206 1.48 10.74 -13.25
C GLU A 206 0.43 9.79 -12.68
N LEU A 207 0.46 9.59 -11.38
CA LEU A 207 -0.46 8.70 -10.68
C LEU A 207 -1.91 9.18 -10.83
N GLY A 208 -2.14 10.48 -10.68
CA GLY A 208 -3.48 11.07 -10.85
C GLY A 208 -4.06 10.84 -12.23
N ARG A 209 -3.24 10.91 -13.30
CA ARG A 209 -3.70 10.60 -14.67
C ARG A 209 -4.14 9.14 -14.80
N LEU A 210 -3.37 8.21 -14.25
CA LEU A 210 -3.72 6.79 -14.29
C LEU A 210 -5.01 6.52 -13.51
N VAL A 211 -5.14 7.05 -12.30
CA VAL A 211 -6.34 6.88 -11.48
C VAL A 211 -7.59 7.37 -12.21
N VAL A 212 -7.53 8.58 -12.83
CA VAL A 212 -8.66 9.10 -13.60
C VAL A 212 -8.96 8.23 -14.82
N ALA A 213 -7.94 7.74 -15.52
CA ALA A 213 -8.12 6.85 -16.67
C ALA A 213 -8.75 5.51 -16.28
N MET A 214 -8.57 5.07 -15.03
CA MET A 214 -9.20 3.87 -14.45
C MET A 214 -10.58 4.14 -13.83
N GLY A 215 -11.09 5.37 -13.89
CA GLY A 215 -12.40 5.75 -13.35
C GLY A 215 -12.39 6.16 -11.87
N GLY A 216 -11.23 6.38 -11.27
CA GLY A 216 -11.12 6.93 -9.91
C GLY A 216 -11.24 8.45 -9.87
N ASP A 217 -11.51 8.98 -8.68
CA ASP A 217 -11.69 10.41 -8.45
C ASP A 217 -10.34 11.11 -8.16
N ARG A 218 -10.14 12.25 -8.81
CA ARG A 218 -8.98 13.11 -8.57
C ARG A 218 -8.92 13.67 -7.14
N LEU A 219 -10.05 13.90 -6.51
CA LEU A 219 -10.13 14.41 -5.13
C LEU A 219 -9.62 13.37 -4.13
N THR A 220 -9.83 12.09 -4.38
CA THR A 220 -9.24 11.00 -3.59
C THR A 220 -7.73 11.12 -3.54
N PHE A 221 -7.12 11.51 -4.66
CA PHE A 221 -5.67 11.70 -4.75
C PHE A 221 -5.14 12.90 -3.93
N ALA A 222 -5.95 13.94 -3.75
CA ALA A 222 -5.60 15.09 -2.91
C ALA A 222 -5.71 14.79 -1.39
N GLY A 223 -6.33 13.66 -1.05
CA GLY A 223 -6.59 13.24 0.32
C GLY A 223 -5.49 12.39 0.96
N LEU A 224 -5.88 11.72 2.06
CA LEU A 224 -4.98 10.85 2.84
C LEU A 224 -4.47 9.64 2.05
N ALA A 225 -5.31 9.05 1.20
CA ALA A 225 -4.95 7.91 0.37
C ALA A 225 -3.88 8.26 -0.68
N GLY A 226 -3.90 9.48 -1.21
CA GLY A 226 -2.97 9.97 -2.22
C GLY A 226 -1.81 10.77 -1.64
N VAL A 227 -1.96 12.11 -1.58
CA VAL A 227 -0.90 13.04 -1.12
C VAL A 227 -0.39 12.66 0.26
N GLY A 228 -1.28 12.37 1.22
CA GLY A 228 -0.89 12.06 2.59
C GLY A 228 0.04 10.86 2.68
N ASP A 229 -0.34 9.75 2.05
CA ASP A 229 0.45 8.52 2.07
C ASP A 229 1.72 8.62 1.22
N LEU A 230 1.68 9.36 0.11
CA LEU A 230 2.85 9.62 -0.74
C LEU A 230 3.90 10.44 0.02
N VAL A 231 3.53 11.56 0.64
CA VAL A 231 4.44 12.43 1.40
C VAL A 231 5.06 11.65 2.55
N ALA A 232 4.26 10.96 3.37
CA ALA A 232 4.76 10.14 4.47
C ALA A 232 5.75 9.06 3.98
N THR A 233 5.44 8.40 2.87
CA THR A 233 6.30 7.33 2.34
C THR A 233 7.59 7.85 1.71
N CYS A 234 7.58 9.03 1.07
CA CYS A 234 8.77 9.64 0.47
C CYS A 234 9.67 10.30 1.51
N ALA A 235 9.13 10.82 2.62
CA ALA A 235 9.89 11.52 3.65
C ALA A 235 10.42 10.60 4.76
N SER A 236 9.66 9.56 5.15
CA SER A 236 9.99 8.75 6.30
C SER A 236 11.23 7.86 6.09
N PRO A 237 12.19 7.87 7.03
CA PRO A 237 13.30 6.90 7.02
C PRO A 237 12.83 5.45 7.27
N LEU A 238 11.62 5.25 7.78
CA LEU A 238 11.01 3.94 7.95
C LEU A 238 10.46 3.36 6.63
N SER A 239 10.44 4.16 5.56
CA SER A 239 9.98 3.72 4.24
C SER A 239 11.01 2.81 3.56
N ARG A 240 10.67 1.54 3.44
CA ARG A 240 11.51 0.54 2.74
C ARG A 240 11.74 0.90 1.28
N ASN A 241 10.73 1.39 0.59
CA ASN A 241 10.84 1.79 -0.81
C ASN A 241 11.80 2.97 -0.97
N ARG A 242 11.72 4.00 -0.10
CA ARG A 242 12.68 5.08 -0.07
C ARG A 242 14.10 4.57 0.21
N THR A 243 14.27 3.69 1.20
CA THR A 243 15.59 3.11 1.54
C THR A 243 16.22 2.36 0.38
N ILE A 244 15.44 1.57 -0.38
CA ILE A 244 15.92 0.93 -1.62
C ILE A 244 16.34 1.98 -2.63
N GLY A 245 15.53 3.01 -2.83
CA GLY A 245 15.88 4.12 -3.72
C GLY A 245 17.19 4.79 -3.35
N VAL A 246 17.43 5.06 -2.06
CA VAL A 246 18.70 5.64 -1.57
C VAL A 246 19.89 4.74 -1.93
N ARG A 247 19.78 3.44 -1.69
CA ARG A 247 20.85 2.48 -2.03
C ARG A 247 21.11 2.43 -3.55
N LEU A 248 20.04 2.38 -4.36
CA LEU A 248 20.16 2.42 -5.83
C LEU A 248 20.82 3.72 -6.30
N GLY A 249 20.40 4.88 -5.76
CA GLY A 249 21.02 6.18 -6.06
C GLY A 249 22.48 6.27 -5.63
N ALA A 250 22.88 5.57 -4.58
CA ALA A 250 24.27 5.45 -4.14
C ALA A 250 25.11 4.46 -4.99
N GLY A 251 24.51 3.85 -6.03
CA GLY A 251 25.21 2.98 -6.98
C GLY A 251 25.15 1.49 -6.68
N HIS A 252 24.36 1.06 -5.66
CA HIS A 252 24.16 -0.37 -5.40
C HIS A 252 23.23 -0.99 -6.45
N SER A 253 23.46 -2.26 -6.78
CA SER A 253 22.52 -3.07 -7.56
C SER A 253 21.23 -3.33 -6.78
N ILE A 254 20.14 -3.74 -7.47
CA ILE A 254 18.89 -4.10 -6.79
C ILE A 254 19.09 -5.27 -5.79
N ALA A 255 19.96 -6.23 -6.10
CA ALA A 255 20.27 -7.34 -5.20
C ALA A 255 20.89 -6.84 -3.88
N GLU A 256 21.91 -5.98 -3.97
CA GLU A 256 22.54 -5.34 -2.82
C GLU A 256 21.58 -4.41 -2.07
N ALA A 257 20.72 -3.68 -2.81
CA ALA A 257 19.74 -2.78 -2.21
C ALA A 257 18.68 -3.54 -1.38
N LEU A 258 18.39 -4.78 -1.72
CA LEU A 258 17.46 -5.67 -0.99
C LEU A 258 18.13 -6.45 0.15
N GLU A 259 19.46 -6.50 0.19
CA GLU A 259 20.19 -7.27 1.20
C GLU A 259 19.87 -6.80 2.64
N GLY A 260 19.62 -7.77 3.52
CA GLY A 260 19.25 -7.51 4.92
C GLY A 260 17.80 -7.07 5.14
N MET A 261 16.98 -6.97 4.10
CA MET A 261 15.56 -6.64 4.24
C MET A 261 14.73 -7.91 4.48
N THR A 262 14.13 -8.02 5.67
CA THR A 262 13.21 -9.12 6.02
C THR A 262 11.80 -8.93 5.47
N MET A 263 11.41 -7.69 5.17
CA MET A 263 10.08 -7.34 4.69
C MET A 263 10.09 -6.93 3.21
N VAL A 264 9.01 -7.25 2.51
CA VAL A 264 8.84 -6.94 1.09
C VAL A 264 8.76 -5.43 0.85
N ALA A 265 9.44 -4.96 -0.20
CA ALA A 265 9.25 -3.63 -0.76
C ALA A 265 8.31 -3.74 -1.97
N GLU A 266 7.06 -3.39 -1.76
CA GLU A 266 5.99 -3.51 -2.76
C GLU A 266 6.32 -2.74 -4.05
N GLY A 267 6.97 -1.56 -3.96
CA GLY A 267 7.31 -0.74 -5.10
C GLY A 267 8.19 -1.43 -6.14
N VAL A 268 9.13 -2.28 -5.70
CA VAL A 268 9.99 -3.05 -6.61
C VAL A 268 9.17 -4.02 -7.46
N LYS A 269 8.19 -4.69 -6.84
CA LYS A 269 7.32 -5.65 -7.53
C LYS A 269 6.20 -4.99 -8.32
N THR A 270 5.79 -3.77 -7.93
CA THR A 270 4.69 -3.04 -8.56
C THR A 270 5.14 -2.25 -9.79
N ALA A 271 6.43 -1.89 -9.92
CA ALA A 271 6.91 -0.99 -10.96
C ALA A 271 6.56 -1.47 -12.39
N ARG A 272 6.83 -2.73 -12.73
CA ARG A 272 6.48 -3.28 -14.05
C ARG A 272 4.96 -3.44 -14.26
N PRO A 273 4.20 -4.12 -13.37
CA PRO A 273 2.74 -4.21 -13.48
C PRO A 273 2.06 -2.84 -13.62
N LEU A 274 2.58 -1.83 -12.93
CA LEU A 274 2.07 -0.47 -13.02
C LEU A 274 2.23 0.11 -14.44
N LEU A 275 3.38 -0.09 -15.08
CA LEU A 275 3.63 0.40 -16.44
C LEU A 275 2.76 -0.32 -17.47
N GLU A 276 2.58 -1.62 -17.33
CA GLU A 276 1.75 -2.41 -18.22
C GLU A 276 0.27 -2.03 -18.09
N LEU A 277 -0.19 -1.82 -16.85
CA LEU A 277 -1.52 -1.29 -16.58
C LEU A 277 -1.70 0.14 -17.15
N ALA A 278 -0.71 1.02 -16.95
CA ALA A 278 -0.76 2.38 -17.51
C ALA A 278 -0.82 2.36 -19.04
N ALA A 279 -0.04 1.50 -19.68
CA ALA A 279 -0.04 1.34 -21.15
C ALA A 279 -1.41 0.86 -21.66
N SER A 280 -2.07 -0.08 -20.96
CA SER A 280 -3.41 -0.54 -21.34
C SER A 280 -4.49 0.55 -21.24
N HIS A 281 -4.26 1.59 -20.44
CA HIS A 281 -5.12 2.78 -20.31
C HIS A 281 -4.62 3.99 -21.12
N GLY A 282 -3.57 3.82 -21.94
CA GLY A 282 -3.01 4.92 -22.75
C GLY A 282 -2.35 6.04 -21.93
N VAL A 283 -1.86 5.73 -20.72
CA VAL A 283 -1.26 6.71 -19.81
C VAL A 283 0.26 6.58 -19.80
N GLU A 284 0.95 7.68 -20.10
CA GLU A 284 2.41 7.76 -19.96
C GLU A 284 2.80 8.02 -18.50
N MET A 285 3.75 7.22 -18.01
CA MET A 285 4.32 7.33 -16.67
C MET A 285 5.85 7.38 -16.71
N PRO A 286 6.45 8.49 -17.16
CA PRO A 286 7.89 8.60 -17.37
C PRO A 286 8.71 8.40 -16.10
N ILE A 287 8.30 8.88 -14.92
CA ILE A 287 9.03 8.67 -13.67
C ILE A 287 9.00 7.18 -13.30
N ALA A 288 7.82 6.55 -13.35
CA ALA A 288 7.68 5.13 -13.07
C ALA A 288 8.51 4.27 -14.05
N ALA A 289 8.57 4.66 -15.34
CA ALA A 289 9.39 3.98 -16.34
C ALA A 289 10.89 4.03 -16.03
N GLN A 290 11.40 5.19 -15.60
CA GLN A 290 12.80 5.33 -15.20
C GLN A 290 13.11 4.52 -13.92
N VAL A 291 12.19 4.51 -12.95
CA VAL A 291 12.33 3.67 -11.75
C VAL A 291 12.42 2.19 -12.11
N ALA A 292 11.54 1.71 -13.00
CA ALA A 292 11.58 0.32 -13.45
C ALA A 292 12.90 -0.01 -14.15
N ALA A 293 13.38 0.87 -15.04
CA ALA A 293 14.66 0.68 -15.75
C ALA A 293 15.87 0.63 -14.80
N VAL A 294 15.86 1.44 -13.73
CA VAL A 294 16.91 1.40 -12.70
C VAL A 294 16.82 0.12 -11.87
N ILE A 295 15.62 -0.30 -11.48
CA ILE A 295 15.41 -1.57 -10.75
C ILE A 295 15.91 -2.76 -11.57
N ASP A 296 15.65 -2.77 -12.87
CA ASP A 296 16.05 -3.83 -13.79
C ASP A 296 17.54 -3.80 -14.17
N GLY A 297 18.26 -2.74 -13.74
CA GLY A 297 19.67 -2.54 -14.09
C GLY A 297 19.93 -2.18 -15.55
N THR A 298 18.88 -1.85 -16.31
CA THR A 298 19.00 -1.43 -17.73
C THR A 298 19.38 0.04 -17.88
N GLN A 299 19.26 0.82 -16.80
CA GLN A 299 19.60 2.24 -16.76
C GLN A 299 20.28 2.60 -15.44
N SER A 300 21.26 3.53 -15.49
CA SER A 300 21.84 4.10 -14.27
C SER A 300 20.94 5.21 -13.70
N PRO A 301 20.98 5.46 -12.38
CA PRO A 301 20.23 6.55 -11.74
C PRO A 301 20.49 7.93 -12.37
N ASP A 302 21.75 8.27 -12.64
CA ASP A 302 22.13 9.56 -13.26
C ASP A 302 21.52 9.75 -14.65
N ARG A 303 21.56 8.67 -15.45
CA ARG A 303 20.97 8.69 -16.78
C ARG A 303 19.45 8.81 -16.72
N ALA A 304 18.79 8.14 -15.78
CA ALA A 304 17.36 8.25 -15.56
C ALA A 304 16.95 9.71 -15.29
N VAL A 305 17.70 10.43 -14.45
CA VAL A 305 17.47 11.86 -14.19
C VAL A 305 17.70 12.68 -15.48
N THR A 306 18.79 12.42 -16.20
CA THR A 306 19.08 13.14 -17.44
C THR A 306 17.96 13.01 -18.48
N GLU A 307 17.41 11.79 -18.63
CA GLU A 307 16.30 11.54 -19.55
C GLU A 307 15.00 12.23 -19.13
N LEU A 308 14.71 12.24 -17.82
CA LEU A 308 13.54 12.96 -17.31
C LEU A 308 13.66 14.47 -17.55
N MET A 309 14.84 15.04 -17.32
CA MET A 309 15.11 16.48 -17.54
C MET A 309 15.17 16.86 -19.02
N GLY A 310 15.52 15.93 -19.91
CA GLY A 310 15.56 16.12 -21.35
C GLY A 310 14.20 16.08 -22.05
N ARG A 311 13.11 15.76 -21.35
CA ARG A 311 11.76 15.75 -21.91
C ARG A 311 11.33 17.16 -22.32
N SER A 312 10.49 17.23 -23.37
CA SER A 312 9.92 18.50 -23.82
C SER A 312 9.16 19.22 -22.72
N VAL A 313 9.37 20.53 -22.60
CA VAL A 313 8.59 21.38 -21.67
C VAL A 313 7.13 21.37 -22.04
N LYS A 314 6.28 21.27 -21.00
CA LYS A 314 4.82 21.19 -21.11
C LYS A 314 4.17 22.17 -20.14
N SER A 315 2.90 22.50 -20.36
CA SER A 315 2.12 23.22 -19.34
C SER A 315 2.04 22.35 -18.07
N GLU A 316 2.14 22.97 -16.89
CA GLU A 316 1.99 22.25 -15.61
C GLU A 316 0.65 21.52 -15.49
N SER A 317 -0.41 22.11 -16.02
CA SER A 317 -1.76 21.55 -16.04
C SER A 317 -2.01 20.53 -17.16
N GLU A 318 -1.05 20.35 -18.10
CA GLU A 318 -1.20 19.38 -19.18
C GLU A 318 -1.34 17.95 -18.65
N GLY A 319 -2.42 17.29 -19.05
CA GLY A 319 -2.76 15.94 -18.55
C GLY A 319 -3.33 15.90 -17.14
N LEU A 320 -3.51 17.03 -16.47
CA LEU A 320 -4.28 17.12 -15.23
C LEU A 320 -5.80 17.23 -15.50
N GLY A 321 -6.23 17.09 -16.75
CA GLY A 321 -7.63 17.12 -17.17
C GLY A 321 -8.27 18.49 -16.91
N ALA A 322 -8.19 19.40 -17.86
CA ALA A 322 -9.22 20.41 -17.97
C ALA A 322 -10.51 19.68 -18.34
N THR A 323 -11.43 19.50 -17.40
CA THR A 323 -12.83 19.31 -17.79
C THR A 323 -13.18 20.52 -18.64
N SER A 324 -13.40 20.30 -19.94
CA SER A 324 -14.11 21.28 -20.77
C SER A 324 -15.38 21.67 -19.99
N ARG A 325 -15.44 22.93 -19.59
CA ARG A 325 -16.64 23.57 -19.08
C ARG A 325 -17.73 23.54 -20.14
#